data_6b5d5aecfb87b5d2c303a5610959dfaf
#
_entry.id   6b5d5aecfb87b5d2c303a5610959dfaf
#
_cell.length_a   1.000
_cell.length_b   1.000
_cell.length_c   1.000
_cell.angle_alpha   90.00
_cell.angle_beta   90.00
_cell.angle_gamma   90.00
#
_symmetry.space_group_name_H-M   'P 1'
#
loop_
_entity.id
_entity.type
_entity.pdbx_description
1 polymer ?
#
loop_
_entity_poly.entity_id
_entity_poly.type
_entity_poly.pdbx_seq_one_letter_code
_entity_poly.pdbx_strand_id
1 'polypeptide(L)'
;MMKPNLLCLLLACLLFSCAKKSNEKNLINPSIAVAQGSPVGDVVGKVTVGYQGWFSAPGDGSPLNKWGHDNLEMWPDMREYTNSYLSPAGTLGNGQPAKMFSSYDQSTVNLHFRWMQQNGIDAAALQRFSGELSDPPYKAQRDGMALKVKAAAEATGRKFYIMYDISGHQDMQATLKSDWTNYITGTLNLLASPAYAKQNGKPVVCIFGMGYQDAKIPGGGDSAACLDVISWFKSQGCYVIGSVPMNWRLPTPDGFSRSNFTSVYNAFDMLAPWAVGAQVIASYQPWIQGDYDYCEAHGIDYQPIAYPGFSFHNSNGSPLNAIPRNHGDFMWAQVAVMKQVGVKSLYVAMFDEMNEGTSIFKTAENAAQAPIAKPYVNLDQDGVNVSSDFYLRLTNDAGKMIKGEIPYQATHPTAHIIGGAGPLADGTYKIINRNSTLALDVVAQLTTNGSAIQQWAYNGGVNQRWTLTSLGGDHYKIIGVQSGRSLEVAGQDLTDGAKIQLYDYTGAANQQWIISPATGGYYYIQSVQSGKVINVPRQSTEAGTLIEQWMNDGGNNQQWLIQLP
;
A
#
# COMPACT_ATOMS: atom_id res chain seq x y z
N MET A 1 -31.58 -58.61 -35.79
CA MET A 1 -31.47 -59.05 -37.21
C MET A 1 -30.66 -58.02 -37.97
N MET A 2 -29.50 -58.47 -38.37
CA MET A 2 -28.76 -58.23 -39.62
C MET A 2 -28.37 -56.80 -40.02
N LYS A 3 -27.05 -56.55 -39.95
CA LYS A 3 -26.24 -55.69 -40.86
C LYS A 3 -26.40 -56.11 -42.32
N PRO A 4 -25.94 -55.41 -43.37
CA PRO A 4 -24.50 -55.07 -43.54
C PRO A 4 -24.16 -53.77 -44.29
N ASN A 5 -22.90 -53.36 -44.09
CA ASN A 5 -21.82 -52.79 -44.95
C ASN A 5 -22.01 -52.57 -46.45
N LEU A 6 -21.38 -51.48 -47.01
CA LEU A 6 -20.39 -51.50 -48.14
C LEU A 6 -20.02 -50.03 -48.46
N LEU A 7 -18.87 -49.60 -48.38
CA LEU A 7 -17.53 -49.53 -48.99
C LEU A 7 -17.51 -49.23 -50.54
N CYS A 8 -16.56 -48.35 -50.94
CA CYS A 8 -15.97 -48.04 -52.25
C CYS A 8 -16.51 -46.80 -52.94
N LEU A 9 -15.81 -45.99 -53.69
CA LEU A 9 -14.38 -45.89 -54.17
C LEU A 9 -14.19 -44.48 -54.78
N LEU A 10 -12.94 -44.03 -54.88
CA LEU A 10 -12.41 -42.86 -55.58
C LEU A 10 -12.84 -42.76 -57.07
N LEU A 11 -13.02 -41.51 -57.54
CA LEU A 11 -12.52 -41.16 -58.92
C LEU A 11 -12.23 -39.64 -58.97
N ALA A 12 -11.01 -39.30 -59.38
CA ALA A 12 -10.54 -37.97 -59.72
C ALA A 12 -10.94 -37.62 -61.15
N CYS A 13 -11.44 -36.41 -61.38
CA CYS A 13 -11.49 -35.80 -62.71
C CYS A 13 -10.95 -34.40 -62.69
N LEU A 14 -9.78 -34.21 -63.31
CA LEU A 14 -9.21 -32.92 -63.66
C LEU A 14 -10.00 -32.34 -64.85
N LEU A 15 -10.55 -31.16 -64.73
CA LEU A 15 -10.97 -30.33 -65.84
C LEU A 15 -10.40 -28.92 -65.70
N PHE A 16 -9.50 -28.56 -66.59
CA PHE A 16 -9.04 -27.19 -66.83
C PHE A 16 -10.20 -26.36 -67.41
N SER A 17 -10.48 -25.23 -66.77
CA SER A 17 -11.29 -24.17 -67.39
C SER A 17 -10.60 -22.82 -67.17
N CYS A 18 -10.25 -22.18 -68.29
CA CYS A 18 -9.81 -20.78 -68.33
C CYS A 18 -10.91 -19.85 -67.83
N ALA A 19 -10.65 -19.08 -66.83
CA ALA A 19 -11.49 -17.99 -66.40
C ALA A 19 -10.76 -16.65 -66.52
N LYS A 20 -11.43 -15.70 -67.12
CA LYS A 20 -11.06 -14.29 -67.34
C LYS A 20 -10.66 -13.61 -66.07
N LYS A 21 -9.53 -12.84 -66.07
CA LYS A 21 -9.20 -11.84 -65.07
C LYS A 21 -10.28 -10.74 -65.01
N SER A 22 -11.10 -10.73 -64.02
CA SER A 22 -11.84 -9.54 -63.57
C SER A 22 -10.94 -8.74 -62.64
N ASN A 23 -10.70 -7.46 -62.94
CA ASN A 23 -10.07 -6.51 -62.07
C ASN A 23 -11.05 -6.19 -60.93
N GLU A 24 -11.00 -6.96 -59.83
CA GLU A 24 -11.54 -6.51 -58.54
C GLU A 24 -10.56 -5.51 -57.93
N LYS A 25 -10.96 -4.26 -57.89
CA LYS A 25 -10.35 -3.27 -57.01
C LYS A 25 -10.49 -3.78 -55.58
N ASN A 26 -9.39 -4.21 -54.98
CA ASN A 26 -9.29 -4.39 -53.55
C ASN A 26 -9.65 -3.05 -52.88
N LEU A 27 -10.89 -2.92 -52.43
CA LEU A 27 -11.27 -1.99 -51.38
C LEU A 27 -10.57 -2.47 -50.11
N ILE A 28 -9.40 -1.90 -49.83
CA ILE A 28 -8.77 -1.99 -48.53
C ILE A 28 -9.75 -1.29 -47.59
N ASN A 29 -10.56 -2.07 -46.87
CA ASN A 29 -11.21 -1.57 -45.68
C ASN A 29 -10.09 -1.04 -44.76
N PRO A 30 -10.08 0.23 -44.36
CA PRO A 30 -9.16 0.65 -43.36
C PRO A 30 -9.52 -0.16 -42.09
N SER A 31 -8.63 -1.08 -41.69
CA SER A 31 -8.71 -1.68 -40.38
C SER A 31 -8.76 -0.50 -39.40
N ILE A 32 -9.89 -0.30 -38.76
CA ILE A 32 -9.97 0.59 -37.60
C ILE A 32 -8.93 0.02 -36.63
N ALA A 33 -7.80 0.69 -36.53
CA ALA A 33 -6.81 0.36 -35.53
C ALA A 33 -7.55 0.52 -34.19
N VAL A 34 -7.84 -0.60 -33.53
CA VAL A 34 -8.35 -0.59 -32.18
C VAL A 34 -7.31 0.15 -31.35
N ALA A 35 -7.70 1.25 -30.76
CA ALA A 35 -6.82 2.02 -29.89
C ALA A 35 -6.32 1.07 -28.80
N GLN A 36 -5.02 0.78 -28.79
CA GLN A 36 -4.43 -0.15 -27.84
C GLN A 36 -4.03 0.65 -26.60
N GLY A 37 -4.51 0.25 -25.42
CA GLY A 37 -4.11 0.85 -24.15
C GLY A 37 -2.59 0.85 -23.95
N SER A 38 -2.10 1.66 -23.03
CA SER A 38 -0.66 1.81 -22.77
C SER A 38 -0.03 0.50 -22.25
N PRO A 39 1.25 0.26 -22.56
CA PRO A 39 2.00 -0.85 -21.97
C PRO A 39 2.16 -0.65 -20.43
N VAL A 40 2.53 -1.72 -19.75
CA VAL A 40 2.89 -1.67 -18.32
C VAL A 40 4.00 -0.64 -18.09
N GLY A 41 3.78 0.26 -17.13
CA GLY A 41 4.71 1.32 -16.76
C GLY A 41 4.75 1.53 -15.25
N ASP A 42 4.84 2.78 -14.79
CA ASP A 42 4.85 3.07 -13.34
C ASP A 42 3.43 3.22 -12.74
N VAL A 43 2.38 3.34 -13.58
CA VAL A 43 0.97 3.40 -13.13
C VAL A 43 0.08 2.39 -13.82
N VAL A 44 0.25 2.15 -15.13
CA VAL A 44 -0.46 1.09 -15.85
C VAL A 44 0.11 -0.27 -15.45
N GLY A 45 -0.76 -1.21 -15.07
CA GLY A 45 -0.37 -2.52 -14.57
C GLY A 45 0.17 -2.51 -13.14
N LYS A 46 -0.19 -1.49 -12.35
CA LYS A 46 0.36 -1.24 -11.01
C LYS A 46 -0.74 -1.06 -9.96
N VAL A 47 -0.34 -1.20 -8.70
CA VAL A 47 -1.14 -0.83 -7.52
C VAL A 47 -0.67 0.54 -7.03
N THR A 48 -1.56 1.51 -7.09
CA THR A 48 -1.35 2.86 -6.59
C THR A 48 -2.20 3.08 -5.34
N VAL A 49 -1.70 3.85 -4.39
CA VAL A 49 -2.47 4.30 -3.23
C VAL A 49 -2.51 5.82 -3.18
N GLY A 50 -3.61 6.38 -2.70
CA GLY A 50 -3.64 7.80 -2.34
C GLY A 50 -2.85 8.02 -1.05
N TYR A 51 -2.07 9.09 -0.97
CA TYR A 51 -1.28 9.47 0.18
C TYR A 51 -1.51 10.94 0.53
N GLN A 52 -2.09 11.20 1.70
CA GLN A 52 -2.44 12.56 2.14
C GLN A 52 -1.24 13.30 2.71
N GLY A 53 -0.52 12.66 3.63
CA GLY A 53 0.64 13.26 4.28
C GLY A 53 0.31 14.55 5.05
N TRP A 54 -0.87 14.67 5.65
CA TRP A 54 -1.38 15.93 6.19
C TRP A 54 -1.52 16.00 7.71
N PHE A 55 -1.29 14.89 8.41
CA PHE A 55 -1.33 14.89 9.87
C PHE A 55 -0.10 15.58 10.43
N SER A 56 -0.30 16.60 11.25
CA SER A 56 0.73 17.38 11.92
C SER A 56 0.47 17.49 13.40
N ALA A 57 1.51 17.79 14.18
CA ALA A 57 1.46 17.92 15.63
C ALA A 57 2.26 19.13 16.09
N PRO A 58 1.90 19.77 17.22
CA PRO A 58 2.75 20.78 17.84
C PRO A 58 4.15 20.22 18.16
N GLY A 59 5.19 20.93 17.74
CA GLY A 59 6.59 20.53 17.98
C GLY A 59 7.16 19.51 17.01
N ASP A 60 6.46 19.15 15.92
CA ASP A 60 6.92 18.22 14.88
C ASP A 60 7.89 18.85 13.86
N GLY A 61 8.18 20.14 14.00
CA GLY A 61 9.02 20.90 13.06
C GLY A 61 8.31 21.26 11.75
N SER A 62 7.02 20.98 11.63
CA SER A 62 6.23 21.39 10.45
C SER A 62 5.94 22.89 10.44
N PRO A 63 5.77 23.50 9.26
CA PRO A 63 5.35 24.89 9.14
C PRO A 63 4.03 25.20 9.83
N LEU A 64 3.14 24.20 9.97
CA LEU A 64 1.83 24.39 10.60
C LEU A 64 1.94 24.41 12.13
N ASN A 65 2.84 23.65 12.72
CA ASN A 65 3.08 23.55 14.18
C ASN A 65 1.79 23.47 15.02
N LYS A 66 0.83 22.71 14.59
CA LYS A 66 -0.47 22.51 15.23
C LYS A 66 -1.01 21.11 14.93
N TRP A 67 -1.99 20.67 15.72
CA TRP A 67 -2.75 19.47 15.34
C TRP A 67 -3.50 19.73 14.04
N GLY A 68 -3.25 18.87 13.05
CA GLY A 68 -4.00 18.81 11.81
C GLY A 68 -4.96 17.63 11.85
N HIS A 69 -6.20 17.85 11.33
CA HIS A 69 -7.18 16.77 11.15
C HIS A 69 -7.51 15.99 12.43
N ASP A 70 -8.31 16.58 13.32
CA ASP A 70 -8.68 16.01 14.63
C ASP A 70 -10.00 15.19 14.63
N ASN A 71 -10.74 15.20 13.52
CA ASN A 71 -11.99 14.43 13.35
C ASN A 71 -11.72 13.05 12.75
N LEU A 72 -10.91 12.24 13.44
CA LEU A 72 -10.52 10.91 12.96
C LEU A 72 -11.65 9.91 13.18
N GLU A 73 -11.91 9.08 12.19
CA GLU A 73 -12.78 7.89 12.28
C GLU A 73 -12.01 6.65 12.72
N MET A 74 -10.70 6.60 12.47
CA MET A 74 -9.82 5.51 12.86
C MET A 74 -8.63 6.04 13.67
N TRP A 75 -8.01 5.18 14.47
CA TRP A 75 -6.81 5.52 15.24
C TRP A 75 -5.60 4.73 14.72
N PRO A 76 -4.41 5.36 14.59
CA PRO A 76 -3.23 4.66 14.09
C PRO A 76 -2.69 3.67 15.11
N ASP A 77 -2.12 2.57 14.63
CA ASP A 77 -1.28 1.70 15.44
C ASP A 77 0.12 2.31 15.60
N MET A 78 0.44 2.74 16.80
CA MET A 78 1.67 3.50 17.08
C MET A 78 2.90 2.64 17.37
N ARG A 79 2.80 1.31 17.34
CA ARG A 79 3.85 0.39 17.80
C ARG A 79 5.17 0.50 17.02
N GLU A 80 5.13 0.86 15.74
CA GLU A 80 6.33 0.95 14.87
C GLU A 80 6.83 2.38 14.65
N TYR A 81 6.11 3.40 15.12
CA TYR A 81 6.52 4.79 14.94
C TYR A 81 7.64 5.18 15.90
N THR A 82 8.72 5.74 15.36
CA THR A 82 9.88 6.21 16.16
C THR A 82 9.55 7.48 16.94
N ASN A 83 8.81 8.40 16.30
CA ASN A 83 8.36 9.65 16.89
C ASN A 83 6.87 9.57 17.19
N SER A 84 6.46 10.11 18.31
CA SER A 84 5.06 10.21 18.67
C SER A 84 4.79 11.45 19.51
N TYR A 85 3.61 12.02 19.37
CA TYR A 85 3.17 13.25 20.02
C TYR A 85 1.96 12.95 20.89
N LEU A 86 1.93 13.56 22.09
CA LEU A 86 0.82 13.36 23.03
C LEU A 86 -0.44 14.04 22.47
N SER A 87 -1.43 13.23 22.10
CA SER A 87 -2.65 13.71 21.45
C SER A 87 -3.65 14.32 22.46
N PRO A 88 -4.39 15.38 22.07
CA PRO A 88 -5.51 15.89 22.86
C PRO A 88 -6.67 14.90 22.99
N ALA A 89 -6.68 13.79 22.26
CA ALA A 89 -7.67 12.73 22.39
C ALA A 89 -7.64 12.00 23.77
N GLY A 90 -6.64 12.28 24.61
CA GLY A 90 -6.59 11.88 26.02
C GLY A 90 -6.04 10.48 26.24
N THR A 91 -6.89 9.51 26.57
CA THR A 91 -6.48 8.17 27.01
C THR A 91 -7.06 7.09 26.12
N LEU A 92 -6.24 6.07 25.80
CA LEU A 92 -6.67 4.86 25.10
C LEU A 92 -7.52 3.96 26.00
N GLY A 93 -8.29 3.04 25.42
CA GLY A 93 -9.08 2.07 26.15
C GLY A 93 -8.29 1.16 27.09
N ASN A 94 -7.00 0.97 26.86
CA ASN A 94 -6.07 0.25 27.75
C ASN A 94 -5.48 1.11 28.87
N GLY A 95 -5.91 2.37 29.02
CA GLY A 95 -5.45 3.30 30.06
C GLY A 95 -4.15 4.05 29.72
N GLN A 96 -3.51 3.79 28.60
CA GLN A 96 -2.30 4.51 28.18
C GLN A 96 -2.64 5.88 27.57
N PRO A 97 -1.74 6.88 27.67
CA PRO A 97 -1.93 8.14 26.97
C PRO A 97 -2.05 7.94 25.45
N ALA A 98 -3.03 8.60 24.84
CA ALA A 98 -3.18 8.59 23.39
C ALA A 98 -2.01 9.36 22.75
N LYS A 99 -1.32 8.69 21.84
CA LYS A 99 -0.21 9.26 21.05
C LYS A 99 -0.51 9.12 19.58
N MET A 100 -0.01 10.07 18.79
CA MET A 100 -0.17 10.09 17.34
C MET A 100 1.15 10.44 16.66
N PHE A 101 1.34 9.98 15.44
CA PHE A 101 2.47 10.37 14.59
C PHE A 101 2.26 11.76 13.97
N SER A 102 3.32 12.33 13.44
CA SER A 102 3.23 13.40 12.43
C SER A 102 3.64 12.86 11.06
N SER A 103 2.85 13.19 10.02
CA SER A 103 3.23 12.93 8.64
C SER A 103 4.48 13.72 8.24
N TYR A 104 4.77 14.83 8.93
CA TYR A 104 5.93 15.67 8.62
C TYR A 104 7.26 15.08 9.11
N ASP A 105 7.23 14.07 9.96
CA ASP A 105 8.43 13.33 10.35
C ASP A 105 8.96 12.47 9.19
N GLN A 106 10.24 12.62 8.85
CA GLN A 106 10.86 11.78 7.83
C GLN A 106 10.80 10.29 8.21
N SER A 107 10.94 9.97 9.49
CA SER A 107 10.83 8.59 9.99
C SER A 107 9.45 7.97 9.74
N THR A 108 8.38 8.76 9.86
CA THR A 108 7.01 8.36 9.54
C THR A 108 6.86 8.05 8.05
N VAL A 109 7.31 8.95 7.18
CA VAL A 109 7.22 8.74 5.72
C VAL A 109 8.05 7.53 5.30
N ASN A 110 9.25 7.36 5.87
CA ASN A 110 10.09 6.18 5.62
C ASN A 110 9.42 4.87 6.06
N LEU A 111 8.71 4.89 7.19
CA LEU A 111 7.95 3.74 7.69
C LEU A 111 6.78 3.40 6.73
N HIS A 112 6.00 4.39 6.33
CA HIS A 112 4.89 4.22 5.41
C HIS A 112 5.34 3.64 4.05
N PHE A 113 6.42 4.17 3.47
CA PHE A 113 6.96 3.67 2.20
C PHE A 113 7.59 2.28 2.34
N ARG A 114 8.11 1.92 3.52
CA ARG A 114 8.54 0.55 3.82
C ARG A 114 7.33 -0.40 3.86
N TRP A 115 6.22 -0.02 4.50
CA TRP A 115 4.99 -0.81 4.47
C TRP A 115 4.46 -0.98 3.03
N MET A 116 4.52 0.07 2.20
CA MET A 116 4.18 -0.03 0.77
C MET A 116 5.08 -1.03 0.05
N GLN A 117 6.40 -0.98 0.28
CA GLN A 117 7.37 -1.90 -0.31
C GLN A 117 7.10 -3.35 0.09
N GLN A 118 6.87 -3.60 1.37
CA GLN A 118 6.63 -4.93 1.92
C GLN A 118 5.31 -5.55 1.41
N ASN A 119 4.34 -4.72 1.06
CA ASN A 119 3.01 -5.15 0.65
C ASN A 119 2.71 -4.90 -0.84
N GLY A 120 3.73 -4.86 -1.70
CA GLY A 120 3.56 -4.87 -3.15
C GLY A 120 2.85 -3.64 -3.73
N ILE A 121 2.76 -2.54 -2.96
CA ILE A 121 2.22 -1.25 -3.41
C ILE A 121 3.31 -0.56 -4.24
N ASP A 122 3.01 -0.24 -5.49
CA ASP A 122 3.99 0.23 -6.46
C ASP A 122 4.21 1.74 -6.40
N ALA A 123 3.12 2.52 -6.22
CA ALA A 123 3.17 3.97 -6.29
C ALA A 123 2.26 4.64 -5.26
N ALA A 124 2.65 5.86 -4.84
CA ALA A 124 1.85 6.77 -4.02
C ALA A 124 1.44 8.00 -4.85
N ALA A 125 0.13 8.27 -4.91
CA ALA A 125 -0.42 9.52 -5.42
C ALA A 125 -0.41 10.54 -4.28
N LEU A 126 0.61 11.39 -4.22
CA LEU A 126 0.74 12.41 -3.18
C LEU A 126 -0.26 13.53 -3.43
N GLN A 127 -1.23 13.67 -2.55
CA GLN A 127 -2.24 14.72 -2.68
C GLN A 127 -1.68 16.10 -2.39
N ARG A 128 -2.06 17.06 -3.25
CA ARG A 128 -1.67 18.46 -3.20
C ARG A 128 -2.90 19.32 -3.42
N PHE A 129 -3.45 19.84 -2.33
CA PHE A 129 -4.67 20.64 -2.35
C PHE A 129 -4.41 22.02 -2.95
N SER A 130 -4.97 22.29 -4.10
CA SER A 130 -4.72 23.53 -4.84
C SER A 130 -5.18 24.78 -4.09
N GLY A 131 -6.26 24.69 -3.32
CA GLY A 131 -6.76 25.79 -2.48
C GLY A 131 -5.80 26.20 -1.35
N GLU A 132 -4.93 25.29 -0.89
CA GLU A 132 -3.94 25.57 0.16
C GLU A 132 -2.67 26.26 -0.38
N LEU A 133 -2.44 26.24 -1.69
CA LEU A 133 -1.19 26.75 -2.28
C LEU A 133 -1.05 28.28 -2.23
N SER A 134 -2.13 28.99 -1.95
CA SER A 134 -2.13 30.43 -1.71
C SER A 134 -1.81 30.80 -0.26
N ASP A 135 -1.86 29.85 0.68
CA ASP A 135 -1.55 30.04 2.10
C ASP A 135 -0.10 29.61 2.37
N PRO A 136 0.83 30.51 2.73
CA PRO A 136 2.25 30.19 2.84
C PRO A 136 2.59 29.05 3.80
N PRO A 137 2.06 28.95 5.03
CA PRO A 137 2.29 27.82 5.91
C PRO A 137 1.85 26.46 5.33
N TYR A 138 0.66 26.40 4.75
CA TYR A 138 0.16 25.16 4.12
C TYR A 138 0.96 24.80 2.88
N LYS A 139 1.28 25.79 2.04
CA LYS A 139 2.15 25.56 0.89
C LYS A 139 3.52 25.00 1.30
N ALA A 140 4.15 25.59 2.31
CA ALA A 140 5.43 25.12 2.83
C ALA A 140 5.33 23.69 3.39
N GLN A 141 4.22 23.37 4.04
CA GLN A 141 3.91 22.00 4.48
C GLN A 141 3.87 21.04 3.28
N ARG A 142 3.12 21.35 2.24
CA ARG A 142 3.00 20.51 1.03
C ARG A 142 4.33 20.36 0.30
N ASP A 143 5.13 21.42 0.22
CA ASP A 143 6.46 21.40 -0.39
C ASP A 143 7.42 20.49 0.42
N GLY A 144 7.44 20.63 1.75
CA GLY A 144 8.24 19.79 2.64
C GLY A 144 7.82 18.31 2.57
N MET A 145 6.52 18.03 2.53
CA MET A 145 6.03 16.66 2.36
C MET A 145 6.48 16.03 1.05
N ALA A 146 6.42 16.80 -0.07
CA ALA A 146 6.85 16.29 -1.36
C ALA A 146 8.33 15.87 -1.37
N LEU A 147 9.20 16.63 -0.69
CA LEU A 147 10.62 16.27 -0.54
C LEU A 147 10.82 15.03 0.33
N LYS A 148 10.04 14.88 1.41
CA LYS A 148 10.10 13.71 2.30
C LYS A 148 9.61 12.44 1.60
N VAL A 149 8.53 12.54 0.83
CA VAL A 149 8.01 11.45 -0.01
C VAL A 149 9.02 11.06 -1.09
N LYS A 150 9.64 12.04 -1.76
CA LYS A 150 10.71 11.78 -2.72
C LYS A 150 11.82 10.94 -2.09
N ALA A 151 12.34 11.35 -0.93
CA ALA A 151 13.43 10.65 -0.25
C ALA A 151 13.04 9.21 0.16
N ALA A 152 11.83 9.02 0.70
CA ALA A 152 11.35 7.71 1.11
C ALA A 152 11.07 6.77 -0.10
N ALA A 153 10.54 7.32 -1.19
CA ALA A 153 10.31 6.58 -2.43
C ALA A 153 11.62 6.11 -3.06
N GLU A 154 12.64 6.99 -3.12
CA GLU A 154 13.99 6.65 -3.60
C GLU A 154 14.62 5.53 -2.76
N ALA A 155 14.52 5.63 -1.42
CA ALA A 155 15.08 4.65 -0.49
C ALA A 155 14.42 3.26 -0.59
N THR A 156 13.14 3.18 -0.97
CA THR A 156 12.38 1.92 -1.01
C THR A 156 12.16 1.39 -2.44
N GLY A 157 12.58 2.14 -3.47
CA GLY A 157 12.32 1.79 -4.86
C GLY A 157 10.83 1.88 -5.22
N ARG A 158 10.01 2.61 -4.42
CA ARG A 158 8.61 2.88 -4.76
C ARG A 158 8.53 4.11 -5.64
N LYS A 159 7.39 4.27 -6.31
CA LYS A 159 7.15 5.45 -7.14
C LYS A 159 6.20 6.41 -6.42
N PHE A 160 6.24 7.68 -6.83
CA PHE A 160 5.27 8.69 -6.41
C PHE A 160 4.99 9.65 -7.55
N TYR A 161 3.84 10.29 -7.49
CA TYR A 161 3.48 11.39 -8.39
C TYR A 161 2.57 12.38 -7.67
N ILE A 162 2.45 13.59 -8.20
CA ILE A 162 1.58 14.62 -7.65
C ILE A 162 0.14 14.39 -8.12
N MET A 163 -0.79 14.39 -7.17
CA MET A 163 -2.22 14.40 -7.40
C MET A 163 -2.80 15.73 -6.90
N TYR A 164 -3.11 16.63 -7.82
CA TYR A 164 -3.78 17.86 -7.47
C TYR A 164 -5.23 17.60 -7.10
N ASP A 165 -5.64 18.09 -5.94
CA ASP A 165 -7.03 18.17 -5.52
C ASP A 165 -7.50 19.61 -5.70
N ILE A 166 -8.53 19.83 -6.54
CA ILE A 166 -9.07 21.15 -6.86
C ILE A 166 -10.29 21.52 -6.01
N SER A 167 -10.58 20.77 -4.94
CA SER A 167 -11.65 21.08 -4.00
C SER A 167 -11.46 22.46 -3.39
N GLY A 168 -12.55 23.22 -3.29
CA GLY A 168 -12.56 24.58 -2.75
C GLY A 168 -11.89 25.64 -3.62
N HIS A 169 -11.40 25.31 -4.83
CA HIS A 169 -10.65 26.22 -5.66
C HIS A 169 -11.38 26.54 -6.97
N GLN A 170 -11.59 27.82 -7.24
CA GLN A 170 -12.27 28.29 -8.46
C GLN A 170 -11.28 28.55 -9.61
N ASP A 171 -10.18 29.24 -9.34
CA ASP A 171 -9.18 29.64 -10.34
C ASP A 171 -8.01 28.65 -10.44
N MET A 172 -8.33 27.37 -10.68
CA MET A 172 -7.34 26.30 -10.69
C MET A 172 -6.26 26.44 -11.77
N GLN A 173 -6.61 27.04 -12.94
CA GLN A 173 -5.74 27.09 -14.11
C GLN A 173 -4.40 27.76 -13.80
N ALA A 174 -4.42 29.00 -13.32
CA ALA A 174 -3.21 29.76 -12.99
C ALA A 174 -2.41 29.08 -11.86
N THR A 175 -3.12 28.60 -10.84
CA THR A 175 -2.51 27.97 -9.66
C THR A 175 -1.78 26.67 -10.03
N LEU A 176 -2.44 25.73 -10.72
CA LEU A 176 -1.81 24.46 -11.09
C LEU A 176 -0.62 24.66 -12.03
N LYS A 177 -0.77 25.53 -13.05
CA LYS A 177 0.31 25.84 -14.00
C LYS A 177 1.51 26.49 -13.31
N SER A 178 1.26 27.45 -12.43
CA SER A 178 2.31 28.14 -11.67
C SER A 178 3.01 27.20 -10.69
N ASP A 179 2.24 26.42 -9.94
CA ASP A 179 2.81 25.45 -8.98
C ASP A 179 3.66 24.39 -9.67
N TRP A 180 3.16 23.81 -10.75
CA TRP A 180 3.92 22.85 -11.53
C TRP A 180 5.25 23.42 -12.04
N THR A 181 5.20 24.59 -12.66
CA THR A 181 6.39 25.21 -13.28
C THR A 181 7.40 25.67 -12.23
N ASN A 182 6.94 26.43 -11.23
CA ASN A 182 7.83 27.11 -10.32
C ASN A 182 8.31 26.23 -9.15
N TYR A 183 7.47 25.27 -8.73
CA TYR A 183 7.75 24.45 -7.54
C TYR A 183 8.00 22.99 -7.90
N ILE A 184 7.06 22.29 -8.51
CA ILE A 184 7.22 20.84 -8.77
C ILE A 184 8.43 20.56 -9.68
N THR A 185 8.53 21.27 -10.80
CA THR A 185 9.64 21.12 -11.75
C THR A 185 10.81 22.05 -11.44
N GLY A 186 10.55 23.23 -10.90
CA GLY A 186 11.53 24.25 -10.54
C GLY A 186 12.18 23.98 -9.19
N THR A 187 11.68 24.62 -8.13
CA THR A 187 12.32 24.66 -6.79
C THR A 187 12.51 23.28 -6.17
N LEU A 188 11.50 22.42 -6.22
CA LEU A 188 11.53 21.07 -5.62
C LEU A 188 12.21 20.05 -6.53
N ASN A 189 12.25 20.33 -7.83
CA ASN A 189 12.86 19.49 -8.85
C ASN A 189 12.49 18.00 -8.71
N LEU A 190 11.19 17.72 -8.54
CA LEU A 190 10.71 16.36 -8.26
C LEU A 190 10.90 15.43 -9.45
N LEU A 191 10.78 15.94 -10.68
CA LEU A 191 10.86 15.15 -11.91
C LEU A 191 12.26 14.58 -12.19
N ALA A 192 13.30 15.17 -11.57
CA ALA A 192 14.66 14.64 -11.64
C ALA A 192 14.86 13.36 -10.82
N SER A 193 13.94 13.07 -9.90
CA SER A 193 13.99 11.85 -9.11
C SER A 193 13.70 10.60 -9.96
N PRO A 194 14.50 9.53 -9.83
CA PRO A 194 14.18 8.25 -10.46
C PRO A 194 12.91 7.61 -9.87
N ALA A 195 12.47 8.06 -8.69
CA ALA A 195 11.25 7.61 -8.04
C ALA A 195 10.00 8.36 -8.51
N TYR A 196 10.13 9.47 -9.25
CA TYR A 196 8.96 10.12 -9.84
C TYR A 196 8.35 9.23 -10.92
N ALA A 197 7.06 8.92 -10.79
CA ALA A 197 6.37 7.98 -11.69
C ALA A 197 6.35 8.47 -13.13
N LYS A 198 6.62 7.57 -14.08
CA LYS A 198 6.55 7.81 -15.52
C LYS A 198 5.72 6.74 -16.21
N GLN A 199 4.82 7.18 -17.08
CA GLN A 199 4.07 6.31 -17.97
C GLN A 199 4.38 6.69 -19.42
N ASN A 200 4.73 5.71 -20.24
CA ASN A 200 5.19 5.96 -21.62
C ASN A 200 6.36 6.98 -21.71
N GLY A 201 7.25 6.98 -20.70
CA GLY A 201 8.36 7.93 -20.58
C GLY A 201 7.96 9.34 -20.12
N LYS A 202 6.66 9.64 -19.95
CA LYS A 202 6.12 10.93 -19.55
C LYS A 202 5.92 10.98 -18.03
N PRO A 203 6.29 12.09 -17.33
CA PRO A 203 5.98 12.23 -15.91
C PRO A 203 4.47 12.24 -15.67
N VAL A 204 4.05 11.52 -14.63
CA VAL A 204 2.62 11.36 -14.28
C VAL A 204 2.15 12.54 -13.44
N VAL A 205 0.98 13.06 -13.76
CA VAL A 205 0.22 13.98 -12.91
C VAL A 205 -1.24 13.53 -12.87
N CYS A 206 -1.85 13.58 -11.68
CA CYS A 206 -3.27 13.30 -11.50
C CYS A 206 -4.00 14.58 -11.09
N ILE A 207 -5.25 14.75 -11.56
CA ILE A 207 -6.12 15.85 -11.17
C ILE A 207 -7.44 15.26 -10.68
N PHE A 208 -7.75 15.50 -9.41
CA PHE A 208 -9.03 15.15 -8.79
C PHE A 208 -9.97 16.36 -8.84
N GLY A 209 -11.23 16.11 -9.21
CA GLY A 209 -12.31 17.07 -9.05
C GLY A 209 -12.93 17.58 -10.37
N MET A 210 -12.33 17.29 -11.54
CA MET A 210 -12.90 17.70 -12.82
C MET A 210 -14.17 16.91 -13.16
N GLY A 211 -15.25 17.63 -13.48
CA GLY A 211 -16.55 17.05 -13.85
C GLY A 211 -17.51 16.85 -12.67
N TYR A 212 -17.11 17.19 -11.44
CA TYR A 212 -18.02 17.15 -10.30
C TYR A 212 -19.04 18.29 -10.34
N GLN A 213 -20.28 17.96 -9.98
CA GLN A 213 -21.37 18.91 -9.78
C GLN A 213 -21.51 19.27 -8.29
N ASP A 214 -20.40 19.43 -7.59
CA ASP A 214 -20.36 19.78 -6.18
C ASP A 214 -19.97 21.25 -6.01
N ALA A 215 -20.71 21.99 -5.18
CA ALA A 215 -20.39 23.38 -4.84
C ALA A 215 -19.02 23.51 -4.14
N LYS A 216 -18.52 22.42 -3.54
CA LYS A 216 -17.18 22.35 -2.95
C LYS A 216 -16.06 22.22 -3.99
N ILE A 217 -16.40 21.98 -5.26
CA ILE A 217 -15.43 21.83 -6.36
C ILE A 217 -15.82 22.75 -7.52
N PRO A 218 -15.86 24.08 -7.31
CA PRO A 218 -16.40 25.02 -8.29
C PRO A 218 -15.59 25.05 -9.60
N GLY A 219 -14.26 24.96 -9.54
CA GLY A 219 -13.38 24.98 -10.72
C GLY A 219 -13.53 23.74 -11.61
N GLY A 220 -13.89 22.61 -11.04
CA GLY A 220 -14.10 21.35 -11.77
C GLY A 220 -15.35 21.34 -12.67
N GLY A 221 -16.19 22.34 -12.56
CA GLY A 221 -17.43 22.49 -13.33
C GLY A 221 -17.31 23.25 -14.64
N ASP A 222 -16.18 23.89 -14.92
CA ASP A 222 -15.93 24.61 -16.17
C ASP A 222 -15.15 23.71 -17.16
N SER A 223 -15.83 23.25 -18.19
CA SER A 223 -15.23 22.34 -19.18
C SER A 223 -14.11 23.00 -19.99
N ALA A 224 -14.19 24.29 -20.27
CA ALA A 224 -13.14 25.00 -20.99
C ALA A 224 -11.88 25.15 -20.14
N ALA A 225 -12.03 25.49 -18.85
CA ALA A 225 -10.93 25.56 -17.90
C ALA A 225 -10.29 24.19 -17.68
N CYS A 226 -11.11 23.13 -17.58
CA CYS A 226 -10.60 21.75 -17.47
C CYS A 226 -9.78 21.35 -18.70
N LEU A 227 -10.29 21.58 -19.90
CA LEU A 227 -9.59 21.28 -21.16
C LEU A 227 -8.28 22.06 -21.30
N ASP A 228 -8.27 23.33 -20.91
CA ASP A 228 -7.06 24.16 -20.93
C ASP A 228 -5.98 23.59 -19.99
N VAL A 229 -6.35 23.20 -18.78
CA VAL A 229 -5.41 22.59 -17.81
C VAL A 229 -4.86 21.27 -18.33
N ILE A 230 -5.71 20.36 -18.81
CA ILE A 230 -5.28 19.05 -19.34
C ILE A 230 -4.35 19.24 -20.54
N SER A 231 -4.75 20.10 -21.50
CA SER A 231 -3.95 20.37 -22.69
C SER A 231 -2.60 20.99 -22.35
N TRP A 232 -2.59 21.87 -21.35
CA TRP A 232 -1.35 22.48 -20.89
C TRP A 232 -0.41 21.43 -20.27
N PHE A 233 -0.87 20.56 -19.37
CA PHE A 233 -0.04 19.48 -18.81
C PHE A 233 0.49 18.54 -19.92
N LYS A 234 -0.34 18.21 -20.89
CA LYS A 234 0.11 17.42 -22.05
C LYS A 234 1.17 18.16 -22.88
N SER A 235 1.07 19.48 -23.03
CA SER A 235 2.11 20.29 -23.67
C SER A 235 3.42 20.35 -22.89
N GLN A 236 3.37 20.14 -21.55
CA GLN A 236 4.55 19.96 -20.71
C GLN A 236 5.13 18.53 -20.77
N GLY A 237 4.60 17.69 -21.63
CA GLY A 237 5.03 16.31 -21.81
C GLY A 237 4.50 15.33 -20.73
N CYS A 238 3.50 15.71 -19.95
CA CYS A 238 2.95 14.86 -18.89
C CYS A 238 1.99 13.79 -19.43
N TYR A 239 1.92 12.67 -18.70
CA TYR A 239 0.83 11.71 -18.74
C TYR A 239 -0.21 12.13 -17.68
N VAL A 240 -1.43 12.44 -18.10
CA VAL A 240 -2.43 13.11 -17.27
C VAL A 240 -3.54 12.13 -16.87
N ILE A 241 -3.68 11.88 -15.58
CA ILE A 241 -4.74 11.06 -14.98
C ILE A 241 -5.87 11.97 -14.52
N GLY A 242 -7.11 11.63 -14.87
CA GLY A 242 -8.31 12.28 -14.33
C GLY A 242 -8.95 11.42 -13.24
N SER A 243 -8.94 11.90 -11.99
CA SER A 243 -9.79 11.32 -10.95
C SER A 243 -11.14 12.05 -10.99
N VAL A 244 -12.09 11.38 -11.65
CA VAL A 244 -13.38 11.94 -12.06
C VAL A 244 -14.53 11.35 -11.24
N PRO A 245 -15.77 11.92 -11.31
CA PRO A 245 -16.92 11.33 -10.62
C PRO A 245 -17.14 9.87 -11.02
N MET A 246 -17.61 9.04 -10.09
CA MET A 246 -17.89 7.63 -10.36
C MET A 246 -18.84 7.43 -11.54
N ASN A 247 -19.87 8.28 -11.65
CA ASN A 247 -20.88 8.22 -12.72
C ASN A 247 -20.51 9.07 -13.96
N TRP A 248 -19.21 9.31 -14.20
CA TRP A 248 -18.73 10.22 -15.25
C TRP A 248 -19.31 9.93 -16.63
N ARG A 249 -19.55 8.67 -16.95
CA ARG A 249 -20.09 8.22 -18.25
C ARG A 249 -21.61 8.34 -18.32
N LEU A 250 -22.30 8.21 -17.20
CA LEU A 250 -23.75 8.20 -17.09
C LEU A 250 -24.18 9.23 -16.03
N PRO A 251 -24.21 10.53 -16.38
CA PRO A 251 -24.60 11.58 -15.43
C PRO A 251 -25.98 11.29 -14.88
N THR A 252 -26.09 11.24 -13.56
CA THR A 252 -27.33 10.94 -12.84
C THR A 252 -27.96 12.21 -12.28
N PRO A 253 -29.30 12.22 -12.03
CA PRO A 253 -29.99 13.36 -11.41
C PRO A 253 -29.54 13.68 -9.98
N ASP A 254 -28.76 12.78 -9.33
CA ASP A 254 -28.20 12.97 -8.00
C ASP A 254 -27.09 14.03 -7.91
N GLY A 255 -26.67 14.57 -9.04
CA GLY A 255 -25.90 15.78 -9.11
C GLY A 255 -24.38 15.62 -8.97
N PHE A 256 -23.83 14.41 -8.85
CA PHE A 256 -22.38 14.22 -8.68
C PHE A 256 -21.59 14.28 -10.00
N SER A 257 -22.22 14.04 -11.14
CA SER A 257 -21.55 14.07 -12.45
C SER A 257 -22.22 15.06 -13.38
N ARG A 258 -21.42 15.84 -14.13
CA ARG A 258 -21.94 16.82 -15.10
C ARG A 258 -22.26 16.17 -16.43
N SER A 259 -23.39 16.56 -17.00
CA SER A 259 -23.67 16.33 -18.42
C SER A 259 -22.71 17.14 -19.31
N ASN A 260 -22.45 16.67 -20.52
CA ASN A 260 -21.61 17.36 -21.54
C ASN A 260 -20.13 17.51 -21.19
N PHE A 261 -19.58 16.65 -20.32
CA PHE A 261 -18.15 16.61 -19.98
C PHE A 261 -17.35 15.56 -20.75
N THR A 262 -17.95 14.86 -21.72
CA THR A 262 -17.30 13.79 -22.49
C THR A 262 -15.98 14.25 -23.13
N SER A 263 -15.92 15.47 -23.66
CA SER A 263 -14.68 16.03 -24.23
C SER A 263 -13.57 16.20 -23.20
N VAL A 264 -13.91 16.54 -21.96
CA VAL A 264 -12.96 16.64 -20.85
C VAL A 264 -12.44 15.26 -20.47
N TYR A 265 -13.33 14.29 -20.31
CA TYR A 265 -12.93 12.93 -19.95
C TYR A 265 -12.07 12.26 -21.02
N ASN A 266 -12.40 12.48 -22.30
CA ASN A 266 -11.61 11.97 -23.43
C ASN A 266 -10.27 12.69 -23.61
N ALA A 267 -10.04 13.80 -22.94
CA ALA A 267 -8.78 14.51 -23.00
C ALA A 267 -7.70 13.93 -22.05
N PHE A 268 -8.07 13.10 -21.07
CA PHE A 268 -7.13 12.42 -20.19
C PHE A 268 -6.42 11.26 -20.88
N ASP A 269 -5.24 10.88 -20.37
CA ASP A 269 -4.54 9.65 -20.79
C ASP A 269 -5.05 8.44 -20.00
N MET A 270 -5.51 8.65 -18.75
CA MET A 270 -6.10 7.62 -17.89
C MET A 270 -7.27 8.20 -17.09
N LEU A 271 -8.30 7.39 -16.86
CA LEU A 271 -9.40 7.72 -15.96
C LEU A 271 -9.38 6.85 -14.71
N ALA A 272 -9.55 7.50 -13.55
CA ALA A 272 -9.66 6.89 -12.24
C ALA A 272 -10.95 7.37 -11.55
N PRO A 273 -12.12 6.77 -11.84
CA PRO A 273 -13.41 7.21 -11.27
C PRO A 273 -13.45 7.00 -9.76
N TRP A 274 -13.82 8.05 -9.02
CA TRP A 274 -13.80 8.07 -7.56
C TRP A 274 -15.08 7.47 -6.99
N ALA A 275 -14.99 6.25 -6.46
CA ALA A 275 -16.10 5.48 -5.92
C ALA A 275 -16.19 5.50 -4.38
N VAL A 276 -15.32 6.25 -3.68
CA VAL A 276 -15.31 6.30 -2.21
C VAL A 276 -16.62 6.86 -1.67
N GLY A 277 -17.16 6.20 -0.64
CA GLY A 277 -18.44 6.57 -0.05
C GLY A 277 -19.68 5.98 -0.76
N ALA A 278 -19.50 5.26 -1.86
CA ALA A 278 -20.59 4.62 -2.58
C ALA A 278 -20.83 3.18 -2.14
N GLN A 279 -22.06 2.84 -1.70
CA GLN A 279 -22.49 1.47 -1.35
C GLN A 279 -22.99 0.74 -2.60
N VAL A 280 -22.08 0.20 -3.45
CA VAL A 280 -22.51 -0.18 -4.79
C VAL A 280 -22.12 -1.58 -5.25
N ILE A 281 -21.81 -2.49 -4.35
CA ILE A 281 -21.31 -3.83 -4.76
C ILE A 281 -22.28 -4.54 -5.72
N ALA A 282 -23.57 -4.49 -5.49
CA ALA A 282 -24.56 -5.18 -6.35
C ALA A 282 -24.64 -4.61 -7.79
N SER A 283 -24.36 -3.31 -7.98
CA SER A 283 -24.35 -2.63 -9.28
C SER A 283 -22.94 -2.33 -9.80
N TYR A 284 -21.91 -2.71 -9.07
CA TYR A 284 -20.52 -2.31 -9.34
C TYR A 284 -19.99 -2.94 -10.64
N GLN A 285 -20.31 -4.21 -10.90
CA GLN A 285 -19.83 -4.90 -12.09
C GLN A 285 -20.28 -4.25 -13.42
N PRO A 286 -21.56 -3.88 -13.63
CA PRO A 286 -21.97 -3.17 -14.84
C PRO A 286 -21.29 -1.80 -15.02
N TRP A 287 -20.96 -1.11 -13.94
CA TRP A 287 -20.24 0.17 -14.04
C TRP A 287 -18.81 -0.03 -14.47
N ILE A 288 -18.07 -0.89 -13.78
CA ILE A 288 -16.67 -1.20 -14.09
C ILE A 288 -16.55 -1.73 -15.52
N GLN A 289 -17.46 -2.63 -15.96
CA GLN A 289 -17.47 -3.16 -17.32
C GLN A 289 -17.72 -2.05 -18.34
N GLY A 290 -18.74 -1.23 -18.13
CA GLY A 290 -19.07 -0.17 -19.07
C GLY A 290 -18.01 0.92 -19.15
N ASP A 291 -17.34 1.25 -18.04
CA ASP A 291 -16.22 2.20 -18.03
C ASP A 291 -15.00 1.59 -18.72
N TYR A 292 -14.69 0.34 -18.46
CA TYR A 292 -13.60 -0.39 -19.09
C TYR A 292 -13.78 -0.45 -20.61
N ASP A 293 -14.97 -0.88 -21.08
CA ASP A 293 -15.29 -0.96 -22.50
C ASP A 293 -15.18 0.39 -23.20
N TYR A 294 -15.65 1.45 -22.52
CA TYR A 294 -15.52 2.81 -23.06
C TYR A 294 -14.07 3.24 -23.18
N CYS A 295 -13.28 3.05 -22.13
CA CYS A 295 -11.87 3.44 -22.11
C CYS A 295 -11.07 2.67 -23.16
N GLU A 296 -11.25 1.36 -23.30
CA GLU A 296 -10.63 0.55 -24.34
C GLU A 296 -11.00 1.04 -25.75
N ALA A 297 -12.28 1.38 -25.99
CA ALA A 297 -12.74 1.88 -27.27
C ALA A 297 -12.16 3.25 -27.64
N HIS A 298 -11.75 4.06 -26.67
CA HIS A 298 -11.22 5.41 -26.86
C HIS A 298 -9.71 5.52 -26.67
N GLY A 299 -9.01 4.40 -26.38
CA GLY A 299 -7.58 4.41 -26.12
C GLY A 299 -7.17 5.15 -24.85
N ILE A 300 -8.03 5.16 -23.87
CA ILE A 300 -7.83 5.76 -22.55
C ILE A 300 -7.50 4.64 -21.55
N ASP A 301 -6.43 4.78 -20.79
CA ASP A 301 -6.12 3.81 -19.74
C ASP A 301 -7.15 3.91 -18.60
N TYR A 302 -7.42 2.78 -17.91
CA TYR A 302 -8.44 2.72 -16.86
C TYR A 302 -7.87 2.20 -15.55
N GLN A 303 -8.08 2.95 -14.47
CA GLN A 303 -7.64 2.62 -13.11
C GLN A 303 -8.79 2.82 -12.12
N PRO A 304 -9.70 1.84 -11.97
CA PRO A 304 -10.78 1.94 -10.99
C PRO A 304 -10.26 1.96 -9.57
N ILE A 305 -11.08 2.51 -8.67
CA ILE A 305 -10.75 2.71 -7.27
C ILE A 305 -11.45 1.66 -6.42
N ALA A 306 -10.69 0.94 -5.59
CA ALA A 306 -11.19 0.14 -4.48
C ALA A 306 -10.90 0.84 -3.15
N TYR A 307 -11.78 0.64 -2.16
CA TYR A 307 -11.59 1.19 -0.82
C TYR A 307 -12.11 0.21 0.24
N PRO A 308 -11.54 0.24 1.48
CA PRO A 308 -11.82 -0.81 2.46
C PRO A 308 -13.16 -0.68 3.19
N GLY A 309 -13.69 0.51 3.31
CA GLY A 309 -14.90 0.89 4.03
C GLY A 309 -14.95 2.39 4.21
N PHE A 310 -15.99 2.94 4.84
CA PHE A 310 -16.18 4.39 4.99
C PHE A 310 -16.93 4.73 6.27
N SER A 311 -16.50 5.79 6.95
CA SER A 311 -17.17 6.40 8.08
C SER A 311 -16.94 7.91 8.08
N PHE A 312 -17.97 8.67 8.42
CA PHE A 312 -17.91 10.12 8.53
C PHE A 312 -18.59 10.62 9.82
N HIS A 313 -18.65 9.74 10.83
CA HIS A 313 -19.36 9.98 12.08
C HIS A 313 -18.78 11.16 12.87
N ASN A 314 -17.48 11.16 13.11
CA ASN A 314 -16.80 12.20 13.88
C ASN A 314 -16.71 13.53 13.14
N SER A 315 -16.90 13.53 11.82
CA SER A 315 -16.87 14.73 10.99
C SER A 315 -18.22 15.42 10.86
N ASN A 316 -19.32 14.67 10.72
CA ASN A 316 -20.63 15.27 10.44
C ASN A 316 -21.83 14.60 11.11
N GLY A 317 -21.59 13.61 12.03
CA GLY A 317 -22.65 12.90 12.75
C GLY A 317 -23.34 11.78 11.93
N SER A 318 -22.83 11.40 10.78
CA SER A 318 -23.30 10.23 10.02
C SER A 318 -23.20 8.94 10.88
N PRO A 319 -23.86 7.85 10.52
CA PRO A 319 -23.70 6.58 11.23
C PRO A 319 -22.20 6.17 11.29
N LEU A 320 -21.78 5.70 12.46
CA LEU A 320 -20.43 5.13 12.62
C LEU A 320 -20.32 3.89 11.73
N ASN A 321 -19.17 3.75 11.02
CA ASN A 321 -18.92 2.62 10.12
C ASN A 321 -20.03 2.49 9.05
N ALA A 322 -20.42 3.62 8.44
CA ALA A 322 -21.55 3.71 7.51
C ALA A 322 -21.44 2.72 6.33
N ILE A 323 -20.19 2.45 5.87
CA ILE A 323 -19.88 1.37 4.93
C ILE A 323 -18.91 0.42 5.65
N PRO A 324 -19.40 -0.72 6.17
CA PRO A 324 -18.60 -1.65 6.95
C PRO A 324 -17.47 -2.27 6.13
N ARG A 325 -16.32 -2.41 6.76
CA ARG A 325 -15.14 -3.03 6.18
C ARG A 325 -15.31 -4.56 5.99
N ASN A 326 -16.14 -5.20 6.82
CA ASN A 326 -16.44 -6.64 6.81
C ASN A 326 -15.16 -7.48 6.71
N HIS A 327 -14.22 -7.24 7.62
CA HIS A 327 -12.90 -7.93 7.65
C HIS A 327 -12.26 -8.17 6.28
N GLY A 328 -12.43 -7.20 5.36
CA GLY A 328 -11.82 -7.20 4.03
C GLY A 328 -12.75 -7.62 2.89
N ASP A 329 -13.85 -8.30 3.16
CA ASP A 329 -14.77 -8.78 2.13
C ASP A 329 -15.34 -7.66 1.26
N PHE A 330 -15.62 -6.48 1.85
CA PHE A 330 -16.12 -5.33 1.09
C PHE A 330 -15.09 -4.85 0.04
N MET A 331 -13.82 -4.69 0.41
CA MET A 331 -12.77 -4.30 -0.53
C MET A 331 -12.49 -5.40 -1.56
N TRP A 332 -12.46 -6.66 -1.11
CA TRP A 332 -12.18 -7.77 -2.01
C TRP A 332 -13.24 -7.96 -3.09
N ALA A 333 -14.51 -7.81 -2.75
CA ALA A 333 -15.60 -7.89 -3.72
C ALA A 333 -15.44 -6.89 -4.87
N GLN A 334 -14.96 -5.67 -4.59
CA GLN A 334 -14.65 -4.68 -5.61
C GLN A 334 -13.51 -5.15 -6.53
N VAL A 335 -12.40 -5.62 -5.93
CA VAL A 335 -11.23 -6.10 -6.67
C VAL A 335 -11.54 -7.35 -7.49
N ALA A 336 -12.37 -8.26 -6.97
CA ALA A 336 -12.82 -9.46 -7.68
C ALA A 336 -13.57 -9.10 -8.97
N VAL A 337 -14.47 -8.11 -8.90
CA VAL A 337 -15.17 -7.56 -10.08
C VAL A 337 -14.19 -6.96 -11.08
N MET A 338 -13.25 -6.13 -10.62
CA MET A 338 -12.23 -5.52 -11.48
C MET A 338 -11.42 -6.59 -12.23
N LYS A 339 -11.04 -7.67 -11.55
CA LYS A 339 -10.33 -8.79 -12.15
C LYS A 339 -11.15 -9.53 -13.20
N GLN A 340 -12.44 -9.77 -12.93
CA GLN A 340 -13.36 -10.42 -13.90
C GLN A 340 -13.52 -9.61 -15.18
N VAL A 341 -13.57 -8.29 -15.07
CA VAL A 341 -13.64 -7.35 -16.20
C VAL A 341 -12.34 -7.30 -17.01
N GLY A 342 -11.22 -7.65 -16.40
CA GLY A 342 -9.91 -7.62 -17.06
C GLY A 342 -9.10 -6.35 -16.78
N VAL A 343 -9.48 -5.58 -15.75
CA VAL A 343 -8.73 -4.41 -15.28
C VAL A 343 -7.29 -4.80 -14.94
N LYS A 344 -6.34 -3.95 -15.32
CA LYS A 344 -4.89 -4.20 -15.15
C LYS A 344 -4.26 -3.32 -14.07
N SER A 345 -4.90 -2.20 -13.72
CA SER A 345 -4.38 -1.20 -12.78
C SER A 345 -5.36 -0.99 -11.64
N LEU A 346 -4.87 -0.88 -10.43
CA LEU A 346 -5.69 -0.70 -9.22
C LEU A 346 -5.27 0.57 -8.49
N TYR A 347 -6.23 1.40 -8.13
CA TYR A 347 -6.04 2.46 -7.14
C TYR A 347 -6.74 2.07 -5.84
N VAL A 348 -6.05 2.19 -4.69
CA VAL A 348 -6.65 1.96 -3.38
C VAL A 348 -6.76 3.30 -2.64
N ALA A 349 -7.97 3.68 -2.33
CA ALA A 349 -8.28 4.86 -1.56
C ALA A 349 -8.59 4.48 -0.11
N MET A 350 -7.76 4.93 0.86
CA MET A 350 -6.52 5.67 0.78
C MET A 350 -5.47 4.95 1.65
N PHE A 351 -4.18 5.27 1.49
CA PHE A 351 -3.17 4.70 2.38
C PHE A 351 -3.36 5.18 3.82
N ASP A 352 -3.47 6.50 4.03
CA ASP A 352 -3.42 7.17 5.34
C ASP A 352 -4.66 8.03 5.69
N GLU A 353 -5.79 7.85 5.00
CA GLU A 353 -7.00 8.66 5.24
C GLU A 353 -7.82 8.12 6.43
N MET A 354 -7.54 8.63 7.62
CA MET A 354 -8.24 8.26 8.85
C MET A 354 -9.54 9.03 9.07
N ASN A 355 -9.69 10.23 8.49
CA ASN A 355 -10.87 11.08 8.70
C ASN A 355 -12.12 10.55 8.02
N GLU A 356 -11.96 9.74 6.97
CA GLU A 356 -13.04 9.07 6.24
C GLU A 356 -13.13 7.58 6.54
N GLY A 357 -12.27 7.08 7.43
CA GLY A 357 -12.23 5.66 7.75
C GLY A 357 -11.79 4.78 6.57
N THR A 358 -11.09 5.32 5.57
CA THR A 358 -10.64 4.61 4.37
C THR A 358 -9.20 4.14 4.41
N SER A 359 -8.44 4.46 5.47
CA SER A 359 -7.02 4.09 5.57
C SER A 359 -6.80 2.57 5.51
N ILE A 360 -5.75 2.16 4.78
CA ILE A 360 -5.29 0.77 4.71
C ILE A 360 -4.01 0.53 5.49
N PHE A 361 -3.33 1.56 5.96
CA PHE A 361 -2.15 1.44 6.80
C PHE A 361 -2.52 0.87 8.19
N LYS A 362 -1.52 0.64 9.05
CA LYS A 362 -1.76 0.00 10.35
C LYS A 362 -2.57 0.89 11.30
N THR A 363 -3.75 0.39 11.71
CA THR A 363 -4.69 1.06 12.62
C THR A 363 -5.04 0.19 13.81
N ALA A 364 -5.72 0.77 14.80
CA ALA A 364 -6.16 0.11 16.02
C ALA A 364 -7.00 -1.15 15.71
N GLU A 365 -6.58 -2.28 16.26
CA GLU A 365 -7.24 -3.56 16.09
C GLU A 365 -8.56 -3.64 16.84
N ASN A 366 -8.63 -2.98 18.01
CA ASN A 366 -9.77 -2.99 18.90
C ASN A 366 -9.84 -1.72 19.76
N ALA A 367 -10.92 -1.57 20.51
CA ALA A 367 -11.17 -0.39 21.35
C ALA A 367 -10.11 -0.14 22.45
N ALA A 368 -9.34 -1.15 22.86
CA ALA A 368 -8.26 -0.96 23.83
C ALA A 368 -7.11 -0.11 23.26
N GLN A 369 -6.96 -0.08 21.95
CA GLN A 369 -5.90 0.65 21.25
C GLN A 369 -6.36 2.01 20.68
N ALA A 370 -7.62 2.37 20.83
CA ALA A 370 -8.18 3.64 20.38
C ALA A 370 -8.54 4.54 21.59
N PRO A 371 -8.56 5.89 21.42
CA PRO A 371 -8.99 6.79 22.51
C PRO A 371 -10.45 6.59 22.88
N ILE A 372 -10.76 6.81 24.17
CA ILE A 372 -12.12 6.64 24.71
C ILE A 372 -12.99 7.91 24.56
N ALA A 373 -12.41 9.03 24.15
CA ALA A 373 -13.11 10.33 24.09
C ALA A 373 -14.17 10.41 22.98
N LYS A 374 -14.02 9.63 21.92
CA LYS A 374 -14.94 9.57 20.77
C LYS A 374 -15.09 8.11 20.32
N PRO A 375 -16.15 7.73 19.62
CA PRO A 375 -16.21 6.44 18.97
C PRO A 375 -15.24 6.41 17.78
N TYR A 376 -14.53 5.29 17.61
CA TYR A 376 -13.63 5.03 16.48
C TYR A 376 -14.02 3.72 15.80
N VAL A 377 -13.80 3.66 14.51
CA VAL A 377 -13.90 2.41 13.73
C VAL A 377 -12.62 1.63 13.94
N ASN A 378 -12.68 0.57 14.75
CA ASN A 378 -11.57 -0.36 14.96
C ASN A 378 -11.68 -1.53 13.98
N LEU A 379 -10.62 -2.29 13.83
CA LEU A 379 -10.59 -3.39 12.86
C LEU A 379 -11.50 -4.57 13.25
N ASP A 380 -11.86 -4.70 14.54
CA ASP A 380 -12.79 -5.71 15.07
C ASP A 380 -14.26 -5.25 15.11
N GLN A 381 -14.61 -4.15 14.45
CA GLN A 381 -15.93 -3.51 14.51
C GLN A 381 -17.09 -4.44 14.09
N ASP A 382 -16.82 -5.42 13.26
CA ASP A 382 -17.77 -6.42 12.79
C ASP A 382 -17.76 -7.74 13.60
N GLY A 383 -17.00 -7.79 14.70
CA GLY A 383 -16.85 -8.96 15.57
C GLY A 383 -15.79 -9.96 15.09
N VAL A 384 -15.09 -9.67 13.98
CA VAL A 384 -13.99 -10.49 13.48
C VAL A 384 -12.66 -9.81 13.76
N ASN A 385 -11.79 -10.48 14.51
CA ASN A 385 -10.47 -9.95 14.83
C ASN A 385 -9.52 -10.11 13.65
N VAL A 386 -8.86 -9.03 13.27
CA VAL A 386 -7.78 -9.00 12.28
C VAL A 386 -6.64 -8.14 12.81
N SER A 387 -5.40 -8.46 12.41
CA SER A 387 -4.20 -7.71 12.79
C SER A 387 -4.18 -6.31 12.15
N SER A 388 -3.44 -5.39 12.76
CA SER A 388 -3.34 -4.00 12.28
C SER A 388 -2.83 -3.88 10.84
N ASP A 389 -2.01 -4.83 10.36
CA ASP A 389 -1.47 -4.90 9.00
C ASP A 389 -2.40 -5.59 7.98
N PHE A 390 -3.57 -6.05 8.42
CA PHE A 390 -4.46 -6.86 7.59
C PHE A 390 -4.77 -6.21 6.24
N TYR A 391 -5.11 -4.92 6.21
CA TYR A 391 -5.45 -4.23 4.97
C TYR A 391 -4.25 -3.97 4.05
N LEU A 392 -3.04 -3.91 4.58
CA LEU A 392 -1.80 -3.90 3.79
C LEU A 392 -1.61 -5.25 3.09
N ARG A 393 -1.77 -6.36 3.82
CA ARG A 393 -1.69 -7.73 3.26
C ARG A 393 -2.81 -8.00 2.26
N LEU A 394 -4.02 -7.56 2.54
CA LEU A 394 -5.17 -7.65 1.62
C LEU A 394 -4.87 -6.89 0.31
N THR A 395 -4.29 -5.70 0.42
CA THR A 395 -3.87 -4.90 -0.76
C THR A 395 -2.79 -5.61 -1.57
N ASN A 396 -1.84 -6.29 -0.91
CA ASN A 396 -0.83 -7.10 -1.58
C ASN A 396 -1.46 -8.26 -2.38
N ASP A 397 -2.39 -8.99 -1.77
CA ASP A 397 -3.06 -10.11 -2.43
C ASP A 397 -3.97 -9.61 -3.57
N ALA A 398 -4.66 -8.49 -3.38
CA ALA A 398 -5.43 -7.80 -4.41
C ALA A 398 -4.54 -7.40 -5.60
N GLY A 399 -3.39 -6.82 -5.32
CA GLY A 399 -2.41 -6.44 -6.33
C GLY A 399 -1.87 -7.63 -7.11
N LYS A 400 -1.55 -8.74 -6.45
CA LYS A 400 -1.14 -9.99 -7.09
C LYS A 400 -2.23 -10.53 -8.01
N MET A 401 -3.49 -10.50 -7.57
CA MET A 401 -4.62 -10.97 -8.40
C MET A 401 -4.82 -10.07 -9.63
N ILE A 402 -4.82 -8.75 -9.47
CA ILE A 402 -4.95 -7.80 -10.60
C ILE A 402 -3.81 -7.98 -11.60
N LYS A 403 -2.57 -8.07 -11.14
CA LYS A 403 -1.38 -8.27 -11.99
C LYS A 403 -1.32 -9.66 -12.63
N GLY A 404 -2.16 -10.61 -12.20
CA GLY A 404 -2.19 -11.99 -12.73
C GLY A 404 -1.10 -12.90 -12.13
N GLU A 405 -0.49 -12.49 -11.02
CA GLU A 405 0.50 -13.28 -10.27
C GLU A 405 -0.17 -14.43 -9.50
N ILE A 406 -1.44 -14.27 -9.13
CA ILE A 406 -2.32 -15.32 -8.61
C ILE A 406 -3.60 -15.40 -9.44
N PRO A 407 -4.24 -16.58 -9.54
CA PRO A 407 -5.51 -16.73 -10.24
C PRO A 407 -6.62 -15.93 -9.59
N TYR A 408 -7.72 -15.73 -10.33
CA TYR A 408 -8.94 -15.15 -9.78
C TYR A 408 -9.44 -15.92 -8.55
N GLN A 409 -9.81 -15.16 -7.51
CA GLN A 409 -10.41 -15.68 -6.29
C GLN A 409 -11.65 -14.85 -5.93
N ALA A 410 -12.78 -15.50 -5.71
CA ALA A 410 -14.03 -14.84 -5.34
C ALA A 410 -14.00 -14.30 -3.91
N THR A 411 -13.25 -14.94 -3.02
CA THR A 411 -13.01 -14.56 -1.63
C THR A 411 -11.53 -14.27 -1.41
N HIS A 412 -11.21 -13.36 -0.48
CA HIS A 412 -9.80 -13.01 -0.24
C HIS A 412 -9.04 -14.18 0.42
N PRO A 413 -7.78 -14.42 0.00
CA PRO A 413 -6.92 -15.44 0.59
C PRO A 413 -6.23 -14.96 1.87
N THR A 414 -6.35 -13.68 2.19
CA THR A 414 -5.61 -13.03 3.28
C THR A 414 -6.06 -13.60 4.63
N ALA A 415 -5.13 -14.21 5.34
CA ALA A 415 -5.43 -14.83 6.63
C ALA A 415 -5.83 -13.80 7.69
N HIS A 416 -6.86 -14.12 8.48
CA HIS A 416 -7.19 -13.39 9.70
C HIS A 416 -6.19 -13.80 10.78
N ILE A 417 -5.18 -12.97 11.01
CA ILE A 417 -4.24 -13.17 12.11
C ILE A 417 -4.84 -12.51 13.34
N ILE A 418 -4.97 -13.27 14.41
CA ILE A 418 -5.52 -12.77 15.68
C ILE A 418 -4.35 -12.41 16.60
N GLY A 419 -4.42 -11.19 17.15
CA GLY A 419 -3.37 -10.65 18.01
C GLY A 419 -2.31 -9.92 17.19
N GLY A 420 -2.34 -8.62 17.21
CA GLY A 420 -1.55 -7.59 16.53
C GLY A 420 -0.36 -8.07 15.69
N ALA A 421 -0.14 -7.47 14.56
CA ALA A 421 1.17 -7.57 13.95
C ALA A 421 2.20 -7.20 15.01
N GLY A 422 3.12 -8.08 15.28
CA GLY A 422 4.25 -7.77 16.13
C GLY A 422 5.05 -6.59 15.57
N PRO A 423 6.04 -6.10 16.28
CA PRO A 423 6.80 -4.91 15.88
C PRO A 423 7.54 -5.06 14.55
N LEU A 424 7.55 -6.25 13.96
CA LEU A 424 8.24 -6.55 12.71
C LEU A 424 7.32 -7.30 11.74
N ALA A 425 7.35 -6.92 10.46
CA ALA A 425 6.67 -7.65 9.40
C ALA A 425 7.33 -9.03 9.17
N ASP A 426 6.58 -9.96 8.58
CA ASP A 426 7.14 -11.20 8.05
C ASP A 426 8.20 -10.89 6.98
N GLY A 427 9.35 -11.54 7.08
CA GLY A 427 10.43 -11.27 6.15
C GLY A 427 11.76 -11.89 6.54
N THR A 428 12.76 -11.68 5.70
CA THR A 428 14.15 -12.09 5.97
C THR A 428 14.94 -10.90 6.49
N TYR A 429 15.67 -11.13 7.58
CA TYR A 429 16.39 -10.11 8.32
C TYR A 429 17.82 -10.55 8.67
N LYS A 430 18.69 -9.58 8.92
CA LYS A 430 19.90 -9.73 9.73
C LYS A 430 19.60 -9.22 11.14
N ILE A 431 20.20 -9.86 12.14
CA ILE A 431 19.98 -9.54 13.56
C ILE A 431 21.35 -9.18 14.16
N ILE A 432 21.52 -7.90 14.53
CA ILE A 432 22.81 -7.33 14.95
C ILE A 432 22.75 -6.95 16.42
N ASN A 433 23.71 -7.42 17.21
CA ASN A 433 23.80 -7.08 18.63
C ASN A 433 24.16 -5.60 18.83
N ARG A 434 23.50 -4.93 19.78
CA ARG A 434 23.73 -3.50 20.08
C ARG A 434 25.09 -3.24 20.68
N ASN A 435 25.59 -4.14 21.53
CA ASN A 435 26.86 -3.96 22.24
C ASN A 435 28.08 -4.23 21.34
N SER A 436 28.05 -5.37 20.63
CA SER A 436 29.19 -5.83 19.83
C SER A 436 29.17 -5.38 18.38
N THR A 437 28.02 -4.97 17.85
CA THR A 437 27.75 -4.72 16.42
C THR A 437 27.91 -5.96 15.53
N LEU A 438 28.01 -7.15 16.12
CA LEU A 438 28.14 -8.43 15.42
C LEU A 438 26.75 -9.03 15.13
N ALA A 439 26.69 -9.85 14.08
CA ALA A 439 25.46 -10.51 13.65
C ALA A 439 25.21 -11.82 14.39
N LEU A 440 23.95 -12.17 14.57
CA LEU A 440 23.51 -13.50 14.96
C LEU A 440 23.84 -14.48 13.83
N ASP A 441 24.65 -15.50 14.11
CA ASP A 441 25.34 -16.33 13.13
C ASP A 441 25.27 -17.80 13.54
N VAL A 442 25.12 -18.69 12.56
CA VAL A 442 25.19 -20.13 12.80
C VAL A 442 26.66 -20.58 12.72
N VAL A 443 27.17 -21.17 13.80
CA VAL A 443 28.55 -21.64 13.88
C VAL A 443 28.90 -22.54 12.68
N ALA A 444 30.03 -22.24 12.04
CA ALA A 444 30.58 -22.97 10.90
C ALA A 444 29.56 -23.22 9.77
N GLN A 445 28.52 -22.41 9.66
CA GLN A 445 27.46 -22.53 8.65
C GLN A 445 26.76 -23.92 8.69
N LEU A 446 26.69 -24.56 9.84
CA LEU A 446 26.04 -25.84 10.00
C LEU A 446 24.52 -25.75 9.80
N THR A 447 23.92 -26.86 9.31
CA THR A 447 22.49 -26.89 9.00
C THR A 447 21.73 -27.99 9.73
N THR A 448 22.37 -28.66 10.71
CA THR A 448 21.80 -29.78 11.45
C THR A 448 21.15 -29.37 12.77
N ASN A 449 20.26 -30.19 13.30
CA ASN A 449 19.72 -30.03 14.65
C ASN A 449 20.87 -29.99 15.69
N GLY A 450 20.77 -29.07 16.65
CA GLY A 450 21.80 -28.84 17.67
C GLY A 450 22.93 -27.90 17.22
N SER A 451 22.92 -27.35 15.99
CA SER A 451 23.91 -26.36 15.55
C SER A 451 23.86 -25.14 16.42
N ALA A 452 25.00 -24.78 17.03
CA ALA A 452 25.08 -23.66 17.95
C ALA A 452 24.97 -22.30 17.22
N ILE A 453 24.50 -21.29 17.95
CA ILE A 453 24.42 -19.90 17.50
C ILE A 453 25.52 -19.11 18.20
N GLN A 454 26.17 -18.21 17.43
CA GLN A 454 27.22 -17.32 17.90
C GLN A 454 26.96 -15.89 17.42
N GLN A 455 27.76 -14.95 17.88
CA GLN A 455 27.88 -13.66 17.20
C GLN A 455 29.12 -13.66 16.30
N TRP A 456 28.99 -13.07 15.09
CA TRP A 456 30.08 -12.98 14.11
C TRP A 456 29.97 -11.72 13.26
N ALA A 457 31.09 -11.27 12.69
CA ALA A 457 31.07 -10.13 11.78
C ALA A 457 30.09 -10.37 10.61
N TYR A 458 29.19 -9.42 10.34
CA TYR A 458 28.25 -9.54 9.23
C TYR A 458 28.97 -9.51 7.89
N ASN A 459 28.89 -10.56 7.13
CA ASN A 459 29.51 -10.71 5.81
C ASN A 459 28.49 -10.95 4.68
N GLY A 460 27.17 -10.88 4.99
CA GLY A 460 26.09 -11.11 4.04
C GLY A 460 25.79 -12.60 3.79
N GLY A 461 26.43 -13.52 4.52
CA GLY A 461 26.22 -14.96 4.42
C GLY A 461 24.78 -15.37 4.72
N VAL A 462 24.31 -16.45 4.10
CA VAL A 462 22.95 -16.96 4.31
C VAL A 462 22.74 -17.57 5.70
N ASN A 463 23.83 -17.95 6.39
CA ASN A 463 23.86 -18.41 7.79
C ASN A 463 23.68 -17.27 8.81
N GLN A 464 23.67 -16.01 8.35
CA GLN A 464 23.43 -14.79 9.14
C GLN A 464 22.08 -14.15 8.80
N ARG A 465 21.25 -14.84 8.02
CA ARG A 465 19.93 -14.37 7.61
C ARG A 465 18.84 -15.22 8.26
N TRP A 466 17.82 -14.56 8.74
CA TRP A 466 16.77 -15.16 9.55
C TRP A 466 15.41 -14.76 9.00
N THR A 467 14.56 -15.73 8.69
CA THR A 467 13.17 -15.49 8.32
C THR A 467 12.33 -15.42 9.59
N LEU A 468 11.77 -14.25 9.85
CA LEU A 468 10.79 -14.03 10.90
C LEU A 468 9.40 -14.22 10.30
N THR A 469 8.56 -15.00 10.97
CA THR A 469 7.14 -15.16 10.64
C THR A 469 6.33 -14.95 11.90
N SER A 470 5.38 -14.03 11.86
CA SER A 470 4.47 -13.76 12.97
C SER A 470 3.59 -15.00 13.27
N LEU A 471 3.41 -15.26 14.54
CA LEU A 471 2.50 -16.28 15.08
C LEU A 471 1.27 -15.62 15.74
N GLY A 472 1.16 -14.30 15.61
CA GLY A 472 0.15 -13.45 16.23
C GLY A 472 0.73 -12.63 17.38
N GLY A 473 0.29 -11.37 17.51
CA GLY A 473 0.84 -10.43 18.46
C GLY A 473 2.33 -10.14 18.22
N ASP A 474 3.07 -10.06 19.30
CA ASP A 474 4.53 -9.91 19.30
C ASP A 474 5.27 -11.27 19.24
N HIS A 475 4.55 -12.37 18.97
CA HIS A 475 5.08 -13.72 18.89
C HIS A 475 5.56 -14.06 17.47
N TYR A 476 6.74 -14.65 17.38
CA TYR A 476 7.38 -15.02 16.11
C TYR A 476 8.00 -16.41 16.18
N LYS A 477 8.06 -17.09 15.04
CA LYS A 477 9.07 -18.10 14.77
C LYS A 477 10.22 -17.48 13.99
N ILE A 478 11.44 -17.89 14.30
CA ILE A 478 12.67 -17.39 13.67
C ILE A 478 13.37 -18.57 13.01
N ILE A 479 13.45 -18.57 11.69
CA ILE A 479 14.00 -19.67 10.88
C ILE A 479 15.29 -19.22 10.20
N GLY A 480 16.36 -19.99 10.37
CA GLY A 480 17.61 -19.76 9.63
C GLY A 480 17.43 -20.00 8.13
N VAL A 481 17.73 -19.01 7.30
CA VAL A 481 17.51 -19.08 5.84
C VAL A 481 18.27 -20.24 5.20
N GLN A 482 19.51 -20.47 5.62
CA GLN A 482 20.34 -21.54 5.08
C GLN A 482 19.85 -22.93 5.49
N SER A 483 19.43 -23.08 6.77
CA SER A 483 19.14 -24.39 7.36
C SER A 483 17.69 -24.82 7.21
N GLY A 484 16.76 -23.86 7.05
CA GLY A 484 15.32 -24.08 7.18
C GLY A 484 14.87 -24.45 8.60
N ARG A 485 15.76 -24.37 9.61
CA ARG A 485 15.49 -24.73 11.00
C ARG A 485 15.23 -23.54 11.88
N SER A 486 14.47 -23.77 12.95
CA SER A 486 14.11 -22.75 13.92
C SER A 486 15.24 -22.46 14.89
N LEU A 487 15.34 -21.19 15.25
CA LEU A 487 16.04 -20.76 16.45
C LEU A 487 15.28 -21.28 17.68
N GLU A 488 15.97 -21.94 18.63
CA GLU A 488 15.34 -22.45 19.85
C GLU A 488 16.24 -22.36 21.08
N VAL A 489 15.61 -22.45 22.24
CA VAL A 489 16.32 -22.75 23.49
C VAL A 489 16.53 -24.25 23.59
N ALA A 490 17.79 -24.67 23.66
CA ALA A 490 18.17 -26.11 23.67
C ALA A 490 17.53 -26.87 24.85
N GLY A 491 16.95 -28.03 24.53
CA GLY A 491 16.41 -28.93 25.56
C GLY A 491 15.23 -28.35 26.34
N GLN A 492 14.60 -27.26 25.90
CA GLN A 492 13.54 -26.57 26.63
C GLN A 492 13.98 -26.10 28.03
N ASP A 493 15.27 -25.81 28.19
CA ASP A 493 15.87 -25.39 29.44
C ASP A 493 15.35 -23.99 29.87
N LEU A 494 14.98 -23.85 31.14
CA LEU A 494 14.45 -22.59 31.69
C LEU A 494 15.50 -21.76 32.45
N THR A 495 16.75 -22.26 32.54
CA THR A 495 17.80 -21.62 33.33
C THR A 495 18.52 -20.52 32.56
N ASP A 496 19.15 -19.59 33.31
CA ASP A 496 20.09 -18.63 32.75
C ASP A 496 21.32 -19.39 32.20
N GLY A 497 21.84 -18.95 31.05
CA GLY A 497 22.96 -19.61 30.37
C GLY A 497 22.55 -20.78 29.46
N ALA A 498 21.26 -21.09 29.34
CA ALA A 498 20.82 -22.13 28.41
C ALA A 498 21.13 -21.74 26.96
N LYS A 499 21.66 -22.67 26.19
CA LYS A 499 22.16 -22.47 24.83
C LYS A 499 21.04 -22.17 23.85
N ILE A 500 21.34 -21.31 22.90
CA ILE A 500 20.52 -21.11 21.70
C ILE A 500 21.10 -21.94 20.55
N GLN A 501 20.23 -22.66 19.84
CA GLN A 501 20.63 -23.58 18.77
C GLN A 501 19.63 -23.59 17.62
N LEU A 502 19.95 -24.30 16.53
CA LEU A 502 19.01 -24.68 15.47
C LEU A 502 18.32 -25.99 15.79
N TYR A 503 17.03 -26.09 15.48
CA TYR A 503 16.28 -27.34 15.54
C TYR A 503 15.10 -27.35 14.58
N ASP A 504 14.62 -28.56 14.19
CA ASP A 504 13.40 -28.64 13.36
C ASP A 504 12.23 -27.98 14.07
N TYR A 505 11.48 -27.15 13.33
CA TYR A 505 10.35 -26.42 13.91
C TYR A 505 9.18 -27.38 14.24
N THR A 506 8.82 -27.49 15.49
CA THR A 506 7.71 -28.30 16.00
C THR A 506 6.54 -27.47 16.50
N GLY A 507 6.71 -26.15 16.60
CA GLY A 507 5.72 -25.26 17.20
C GLY A 507 5.76 -25.20 18.73
N ALA A 508 6.77 -25.82 19.37
CA ALA A 508 6.94 -25.77 20.82
C ALA A 508 7.29 -24.37 21.32
N ALA A 509 6.94 -24.04 22.56
CA ALA A 509 7.10 -22.71 23.12
C ALA A 509 8.57 -22.22 23.21
N ASN A 510 9.56 -23.15 23.30
CA ASN A 510 10.98 -22.83 23.25
C ASN A 510 11.50 -22.44 21.85
N GLN A 511 10.66 -22.58 20.82
CA GLN A 511 10.89 -22.17 19.44
C GLN A 511 10.08 -20.94 19.03
N GLN A 512 9.36 -20.37 19.97
CA GLN A 512 8.55 -19.17 19.78
C GLN A 512 9.16 -18.00 20.58
N TRP A 513 9.17 -16.83 19.97
CA TRP A 513 9.88 -15.67 20.46
C TRP A 513 8.97 -14.46 20.52
N ILE A 514 8.93 -13.77 21.66
CA ILE A 514 8.34 -12.45 21.79
C ILE A 514 9.38 -11.43 21.36
N ILE A 515 9.07 -10.62 20.35
CA ILE A 515 9.93 -9.53 19.91
C ILE A 515 9.31 -8.22 20.38
N SER A 516 9.94 -7.56 21.34
CA SER A 516 9.45 -6.32 21.94
C SER A 516 10.42 -5.16 21.72
N PRO A 517 9.93 -3.92 21.49
CA PRO A 517 10.78 -2.76 21.28
C PRO A 517 11.64 -2.45 22.52
N ALA A 518 12.91 -2.09 22.25
CA ALA A 518 13.82 -1.45 23.20
C ALA A 518 14.12 -0.01 22.73
N THR A 519 14.93 0.72 23.48
CA THR A 519 15.27 2.10 23.13
C THR A 519 16.14 2.19 21.86
N GLY A 520 15.96 3.24 21.07
CA GLY A 520 16.83 3.55 19.92
C GLY A 520 16.65 2.64 18.70
N GLY A 521 15.47 2.03 18.52
CA GLY A 521 15.18 1.17 17.35
C GLY A 521 15.70 -0.27 17.49
N TYR A 522 16.12 -0.65 18.68
CA TYR A 522 16.51 -2.04 19.01
C TYR A 522 15.32 -2.83 19.56
N TYR A 523 15.49 -4.15 19.68
CA TYR A 523 14.49 -5.09 20.16
C TYR A 523 15.07 -6.06 21.18
N TYR A 524 14.24 -6.52 22.11
CA TYR A 524 14.47 -7.74 22.86
C TYR A 524 13.85 -8.91 22.11
N ILE A 525 14.53 -10.06 22.14
CA ILE A 525 14.04 -11.33 21.58
C ILE A 525 13.91 -12.29 22.76
N GLN A 526 12.68 -12.49 23.24
CA GLN A 526 12.37 -13.21 24.46
C GLN A 526 11.73 -14.56 24.15
N SER A 527 12.21 -15.62 24.79
CA SER A 527 11.58 -16.94 24.70
C SER A 527 10.20 -16.95 25.32
N VAL A 528 9.20 -17.44 24.57
CA VAL A 528 7.82 -17.61 25.07
C VAL A 528 7.77 -18.57 26.26
N GLN A 529 8.63 -19.61 26.26
CA GLN A 529 8.65 -20.63 27.30
C GLN A 529 9.27 -20.14 28.62
N SER A 530 10.46 -19.52 28.55
CA SER A 530 11.24 -19.17 29.74
C SER A 530 11.02 -17.73 30.21
N GLY A 531 10.51 -16.86 29.35
CA GLY A 531 10.44 -15.42 29.62
C GLY A 531 11.81 -14.73 29.58
N LYS A 532 12.89 -15.43 29.22
CA LYS A 532 14.26 -14.91 29.14
C LYS A 532 14.58 -14.42 27.73
N VAL A 533 15.54 -13.48 27.61
CA VAL A 533 15.93 -12.90 26.32
C VAL A 533 17.22 -13.52 25.79
N ILE A 534 17.40 -13.53 24.47
CA ILE A 534 18.69 -13.95 23.89
C ILE A 534 19.76 -12.93 24.28
N ASN A 535 20.90 -13.46 24.69
CA ASN A 535 21.95 -12.77 25.40
C ASN A 535 23.32 -13.10 24.86
N VAL A 536 24.20 -12.10 24.73
CA VAL A 536 25.63 -12.31 24.56
C VAL A 536 26.27 -12.35 25.94
N PRO A 537 26.85 -13.52 26.35
CA PRO A 537 27.41 -13.69 27.70
C PRO A 537 28.43 -12.62 28.06
N ARG A 538 28.38 -12.16 29.31
CA ARG A 538 29.35 -11.23 29.89
C ARG A 538 29.60 -9.96 29.06
N GLN A 539 28.60 -9.55 28.28
CA GLN A 539 28.70 -8.40 27.37
C GLN A 539 29.89 -8.50 26.38
N SER A 540 30.26 -9.71 25.98
CA SER A 540 31.38 -9.96 25.08
C SER A 540 31.21 -9.21 23.76
N THR A 541 32.30 -8.67 23.22
CA THR A 541 32.39 -8.10 21.87
C THR A 541 33.18 -8.98 20.90
N GLU A 542 33.59 -10.15 21.36
CA GLU A 542 34.42 -11.07 20.58
C GLU A 542 33.57 -11.91 19.60
N ALA A 543 34.04 -12.00 18.35
CA ALA A 543 33.45 -12.90 17.37
C ALA A 543 33.63 -14.36 17.82
N GLY A 544 32.62 -15.19 17.57
CA GLY A 544 32.61 -16.60 18.01
C GLY A 544 32.02 -16.80 19.42
N THR A 545 31.63 -15.74 20.12
CA THR A 545 30.92 -15.89 21.40
C THR A 545 29.56 -16.57 21.16
N LEU A 546 29.33 -17.68 21.83
CA LEU A 546 28.06 -18.41 21.75
C LEU A 546 26.92 -17.64 22.41
N ILE A 547 25.74 -17.73 21.83
CA ILE A 547 24.53 -17.08 22.32
C ILE A 547 23.80 -17.98 23.30
N GLU A 548 23.29 -17.38 24.35
CA GLU A 548 22.51 -18.03 25.41
C GLU A 548 21.22 -17.26 25.67
N GLN A 549 20.33 -17.82 26.51
CA GLN A 549 19.26 -17.01 27.13
C GLN A 549 19.68 -16.52 28.52
N TRP A 550 19.17 -15.35 28.91
CA TRP A 550 19.41 -14.80 30.25
C TRP A 550 18.21 -13.94 30.70
N MET A 551 18.04 -13.76 32.01
CA MET A 551 17.06 -12.81 32.52
C MET A 551 17.29 -11.42 31.91
N ASN A 552 16.23 -10.74 31.51
CA ASN A 552 16.33 -9.41 30.92
C ASN A 552 16.74 -8.39 32.00
N ASP A 553 17.95 -7.85 31.90
CA ASP A 553 18.51 -6.82 32.78
C ASP A 553 18.62 -5.45 32.08
N GLY A 554 18.16 -5.35 30.82
CA GLY A 554 18.20 -4.13 30.02
C GLY A 554 19.55 -3.83 29.36
N GLY A 555 20.53 -4.71 29.49
CA GLY A 555 21.87 -4.57 28.92
C GLY A 555 21.88 -4.45 27.39
N ASN A 556 22.85 -3.73 26.83
CA ASN A 556 23.00 -3.60 25.39
C ASN A 556 23.34 -4.94 24.71
N ASN A 557 23.94 -5.89 25.41
CA ASN A 557 24.22 -7.24 24.95
C ASN A 557 22.98 -8.13 24.79
N GLN A 558 21.83 -7.66 25.26
CA GLN A 558 20.51 -8.29 25.13
C GLN A 558 19.62 -7.60 24.10
N GLN A 559 20.10 -6.51 23.51
CA GLN A 559 19.34 -5.70 22.58
C GLN A 559 19.86 -5.91 21.15
N TRP A 560 18.95 -6.04 20.20
CA TRP A 560 19.24 -6.44 18.85
C TRP A 560 18.60 -5.52 17.82
N LEU A 561 19.37 -5.08 16.85
CA LEU A 561 18.89 -4.35 15.68
C LEU A 561 18.46 -5.38 14.62
N ILE A 562 17.20 -5.37 14.24
CA ILE A 562 16.63 -6.29 13.27
C ILE A 562 16.35 -5.51 11.98
N GLN A 563 17.11 -5.79 10.94
CA GLN A 563 17.12 -5.04 9.67
C GLN A 563 17.04 -5.96 8.47
N LEU A 564 16.56 -5.45 7.35
CA LEU A 564 16.70 -6.15 6.06
C LEU A 564 18.19 -6.42 5.77
N PRO A 565 18.52 -7.57 5.16
CA PRO A 565 19.89 -8.01 4.91
C PRO A 565 20.72 -7.07 4.03
#